data_2d0366ab4d351e0b537857728af89973
#
_entry.id   2d0366ab4d351e0b537857728af89973
#
_cell.length_a   1.000
_cell.length_b   1.000
_cell.length_c   1.000
_cell.angle_alpha   90.00
_cell.angle_beta   90.00
_cell.angle_gamma   90.00
#
_symmetry.space_group_name_H-M   'P 1'
#
loop_
_entity.id
_entity.type
_entity.pdbx_description
1 polymer ?
#
loop_
_entity_poly.entity_id
_entity_poly.type
_entity_poly.pdbx_seq_one_letter_code
_entity_poly.pdbx_strand_id
1 'polypeptide(L)'
;MDFEGFIRDIKENEWKVFGTEVYENGQLKHAWGDTCENTHYIYSATKTILSIAAGMVIDEGKFDIHRPVLSYMPASKIALLPKEQQETFRKITIRRLLTMSVGDLPFRAEGNSYLDFSLNCKISEPETLQFNYSNICAYMVGVALTEALGRDLGTYIEERLLAPLGIDNYSIERCPEGYFYGASGMKLTVNELSRVGLLLYDRGMYEGKRIVSEQYVNEATSVQMMNREGGYGYFIWKYRDGFSINGRLKQKCYVLPKEGLVITYLSEIEDPSRVLCDSMEKHILGI
;
A
#
# COMPACT_ATOMS: atom_id res chain seq x y z
N MET A 1 26.36 -9.68 0.94
CA MET A 1 25.24 -10.05 0.02
C MET A 1 25.67 -11.23 -0.82
N ASP A 2 24.91 -12.32 -0.79
CA ASP A 2 25.08 -13.55 -1.60
C ASP A 2 23.82 -13.76 -2.46
N PHE A 3 23.68 -12.97 -3.53
CA PHE A 3 22.51 -13.03 -4.40
C PHE A 3 22.35 -14.41 -5.05
N GLU A 4 23.45 -15.05 -5.45
CA GLU A 4 23.43 -16.39 -6.04
C GLU A 4 22.92 -17.46 -5.05
N GLY A 5 23.23 -17.32 -3.76
CA GLY A 5 22.68 -18.17 -2.71
C GLY A 5 21.18 -18.04 -2.58
N PHE A 6 20.65 -16.81 -2.65
CA PHE A 6 19.20 -16.58 -2.66
C PHE A 6 18.52 -17.22 -3.87
N ILE A 7 19.11 -17.06 -5.06
CA ILE A 7 18.56 -17.68 -6.28
C ILE A 7 18.66 -19.21 -6.25
N ARG A 8 19.70 -19.75 -5.65
CA ARG A 8 19.86 -21.20 -5.44
C ARG A 8 18.75 -21.74 -4.55
N ASP A 9 18.47 -21.10 -3.40
CA ASP A 9 17.38 -21.51 -2.51
C ASP A 9 16.02 -21.50 -3.25
N ILE A 10 15.75 -20.46 -4.08
CA ILE A 10 14.54 -20.40 -4.90
C ILE A 10 14.42 -21.60 -5.82
N LYS A 11 15.50 -21.96 -6.52
CA LYS A 11 15.52 -23.07 -7.49
C LYS A 11 15.44 -24.45 -6.82
N GLU A 12 16.22 -24.67 -5.77
CA GLU A 12 16.29 -25.96 -5.07
C GLU A 12 15.00 -26.31 -4.34
N ASN A 13 14.26 -25.29 -3.86
CA ASN A 13 12.98 -25.47 -3.21
C ASN A 13 11.78 -25.33 -4.18
N GLU A 14 12.04 -25.12 -5.47
CA GLU A 14 11.00 -24.95 -6.50
C GLU A 14 9.98 -23.86 -6.17
N TRP A 15 10.41 -22.83 -5.46
CA TRP A 15 9.52 -21.72 -5.10
C TRP A 15 9.10 -20.95 -6.34
N LYS A 16 7.78 -20.74 -6.50
CA LYS A 16 7.23 -20.01 -7.63
C LYS A 16 7.46 -18.49 -7.45
N VAL A 17 8.70 -18.06 -7.70
CA VAL A 17 9.10 -16.64 -7.75
C VAL A 17 9.18 -16.24 -9.22
N PHE A 18 8.46 -15.18 -9.60
CA PHE A 18 8.46 -14.67 -10.97
C PHE A 18 9.75 -13.94 -11.29
N GLY A 19 10.18 -13.08 -10.40
CA GLY A 19 11.44 -12.34 -10.51
C GLY A 19 11.78 -11.60 -9.24
N THR A 20 13.03 -11.14 -9.16
CA THR A 20 13.56 -10.35 -8.06
C THR A 20 14.56 -9.32 -8.55
N GLU A 21 14.59 -8.17 -7.88
CA GLU A 21 15.57 -7.10 -8.09
C GLU A 21 16.15 -6.64 -6.76
N VAL A 22 17.43 -6.31 -6.77
CA VAL A 22 18.14 -5.70 -5.64
C VAL A 22 18.83 -4.42 -6.12
N TYR A 23 18.43 -3.32 -5.52
CA TYR A 23 19.06 -2.02 -5.70
C TYR A 23 19.91 -1.70 -4.48
N GLU A 24 21.09 -1.15 -4.73
CA GLU A 24 21.99 -0.60 -3.72
C GLU A 24 22.27 0.86 -4.03
N ASN A 25 21.99 1.73 -3.06
CA ASN A 25 22.12 3.19 -3.20
C ASN A 25 21.41 3.74 -4.46
N GLY A 26 20.20 3.23 -4.74
CA GLY A 26 19.38 3.62 -5.88
C GLY A 26 19.78 3.01 -7.23
N GLN A 27 20.83 2.17 -7.28
CA GLN A 27 21.31 1.55 -8.51
C GLN A 27 20.99 0.05 -8.52
N LEU A 28 20.46 -0.45 -9.64
CA LEU A 28 20.24 -1.89 -9.83
C LEU A 28 21.58 -2.63 -9.79
N LYS A 29 21.71 -3.58 -8.86
CA LYS A 29 22.89 -4.43 -8.71
C LYS A 29 22.64 -5.85 -9.18
N HIS A 30 21.48 -6.39 -8.85
CA HIS A 30 21.12 -7.76 -9.20
C HIS A 30 19.68 -7.83 -9.68
N ALA A 31 19.44 -8.68 -10.68
CA ALA A 31 18.13 -9.03 -11.16
C ALA A 31 18.11 -10.52 -11.56
N TRP A 32 16.98 -11.19 -11.34
CA TRP A 32 16.77 -12.56 -11.77
C TRP A 32 15.29 -12.79 -12.08
N GLY A 33 15.03 -13.69 -13.05
CA GLY A 33 13.68 -14.02 -13.49
C GLY A 33 13.08 -12.95 -14.40
N ASP A 34 11.75 -12.94 -14.49
CA ASP A 34 11.01 -11.94 -15.27
C ASP A 34 10.76 -10.70 -14.41
N THR A 35 11.53 -9.65 -14.67
CA THR A 35 11.40 -8.41 -13.90
C THR A 35 10.66 -7.30 -14.63
N CYS A 36 10.49 -7.38 -15.97
CA CYS A 36 9.99 -6.28 -16.79
C CYS A 36 8.86 -6.63 -17.77
N GLU A 37 8.69 -7.91 -18.12
CA GLU A 37 7.81 -8.30 -19.24
C GLU A 37 6.37 -8.54 -18.79
N ASN A 38 6.19 -9.38 -17.75
CA ASN A 38 4.87 -9.78 -17.31
C ASN A 38 4.46 -9.10 -16.00
N THR A 39 3.24 -8.57 -15.99
CA THR A 39 2.64 -8.03 -14.78
C THR A 39 1.99 -9.12 -13.94
N HIS A 40 2.13 -9.02 -12.63
CA HIS A 40 1.54 -9.91 -11.65
C HIS A 40 0.68 -9.14 -10.65
N TYR A 41 -0.35 -9.78 -10.11
CA TYR A 41 -1.13 -9.18 -9.04
C TYR A 41 -0.22 -8.84 -7.86
N ILE A 42 -0.15 -7.55 -7.51
CA ILE A 42 0.59 -7.09 -6.33
C ILE A 42 -0.28 -7.12 -5.05
N TYR A 43 -1.55 -7.50 -5.19
CA TYR A 43 -2.52 -7.59 -4.07
C TYR A 43 -2.50 -6.33 -3.18
N SER A 44 -2.33 -6.53 -1.88
CA SER A 44 -2.35 -5.45 -0.89
C SER A 44 -1.20 -4.44 -1.00
N ALA A 45 -0.18 -4.70 -1.81
CA ALA A 45 0.83 -3.70 -2.14
C ALA A 45 0.21 -2.48 -2.87
N THR A 46 -0.96 -2.64 -3.49
CA THR A 46 -1.81 -1.55 -4.02
C THR A 46 -2.08 -0.45 -2.98
N LYS A 47 -2.21 -0.81 -1.69
CA LYS A 47 -2.47 0.14 -0.61
C LYS A 47 -1.36 1.17 -0.43
N THR A 48 -0.11 0.79 -0.70
CA THR A 48 1.01 1.73 -0.66
C THR A 48 0.91 2.77 -1.78
N ILE A 49 0.46 2.36 -2.98
CA ILE A 49 0.21 3.30 -4.09
C ILE A 49 -0.91 4.28 -3.71
N LEU A 50 -1.99 3.79 -3.09
CA LEU A 50 -3.05 4.64 -2.54
C LEU A 50 -2.52 5.59 -1.46
N SER A 51 -1.64 5.14 -0.58
CA SER A 51 -0.99 5.99 0.43
C SER A 51 -0.19 7.12 -0.22
N ILE A 52 0.63 6.81 -1.22
CA ILE A 52 1.41 7.84 -1.93
C ILE A 52 0.46 8.87 -2.58
N ALA A 53 -0.61 8.41 -3.23
CA ALA A 53 -1.63 9.29 -3.80
C ALA A 53 -2.28 10.19 -2.72
N ALA A 54 -2.55 9.66 -1.52
CA ALA A 54 -3.05 10.47 -0.41
C ALA A 54 -2.06 11.58 -0.04
N GLY A 55 -0.77 11.28 0.03
CA GLY A 55 0.28 12.27 0.28
C GLY A 55 0.31 13.38 -0.78
N MET A 56 0.21 13.00 -2.05
CA MET A 56 0.18 13.97 -3.15
C MET A 56 -1.04 14.91 -3.06
N VAL A 57 -2.22 14.39 -2.71
CA VAL A 57 -3.44 15.20 -2.56
C VAL A 57 -3.38 16.08 -1.30
N ILE A 58 -2.67 15.64 -0.25
CA ILE A 58 -2.34 16.47 0.92
C ILE A 58 -1.41 17.62 0.52
N ASP A 59 -0.35 17.34 -0.24
CA ASP A 59 0.59 18.35 -0.73
C ASP A 59 -0.10 19.41 -1.63
N GLU A 60 -1.18 19.03 -2.32
CA GLU A 60 -2.05 19.95 -3.06
C GLU A 60 -3.02 20.76 -2.15
N GLY A 61 -3.01 20.52 -0.84
CA GLY A 61 -3.90 21.20 0.12
C GLY A 61 -5.38 20.82 0.03
N LYS A 62 -5.70 19.70 -0.64
CA LYS A 62 -7.08 19.23 -0.88
C LYS A 62 -7.57 18.19 0.11
N PHE A 63 -6.66 17.58 0.88
CA PHE A 63 -6.96 16.46 1.76
C PHE A 63 -6.29 16.62 3.11
N ASP A 64 -7.06 16.42 4.19
CA ASP A 64 -6.58 16.49 5.57
C ASP A 64 -6.91 15.19 6.30
N ILE A 65 -5.88 14.47 6.70
CA ILE A 65 -6.03 13.16 7.36
C ILE A 65 -6.61 13.24 8.78
N HIS A 66 -6.63 14.42 9.39
CA HIS A 66 -7.20 14.64 10.73
C HIS A 66 -8.71 14.88 10.71
N ARG A 67 -9.27 15.14 9.54
CA ARG A 67 -10.73 15.30 9.39
C ARG A 67 -11.45 13.95 9.48
N PRO A 68 -12.70 13.96 10.00
CA PRO A 68 -13.57 12.80 9.95
C PRO A 68 -13.75 12.30 8.52
N VAL A 69 -13.80 10.98 8.34
CA VAL A 69 -14.00 10.36 7.02
C VAL A 69 -15.28 10.85 6.33
N LEU A 70 -16.35 11.11 7.09
CA LEU A 70 -17.60 11.64 6.54
C LEU A 70 -17.44 13.00 5.86
N SER A 71 -16.41 13.78 6.18
CA SER A 71 -16.13 15.05 5.51
C SER A 71 -15.81 14.91 4.03
N TYR A 72 -15.51 13.67 3.60
CA TYR A 72 -15.12 13.32 2.25
C TYR A 72 -16.01 12.24 1.63
N MET A 73 -17.17 11.95 2.23
CA MET A 73 -18.11 11.00 1.64
C MET A 73 -19.18 11.73 0.83
N PRO A 74 -19.77 11.11 -0.21
CA PRO A 74 -20.85 11.70 -0.98
C PRO A 74 -22.03 12.10 -0.07
N ALA A 75 -22.49 13.34 -0.17
CA ALA A 75 -23.57 13.89 0.66
C ALA A 75 -24.86 13.06 0.55
N SER A 76 -25.16 12.50 -0.63
CA SER A 76 -26.30 11.62 -0.86
C SER A 76 -26.23 10.34 -0.03
N LYS A 77 -25.03 9.79 0.18
CA LYS A 77 -24.83 8.60 1.02
C LYS A 77 -24.96 8.93 2.50
N ILE A 78 -24.38 10.06 2.93
CA ILE A 78 -24.46 10.51 4.33
C ILE A 78 -25.93 10.76 4.74
N ALA A 79 -26.74 11.34 3.86
CA ALA A 79 -28.14 11.64 4.13
C ALA A 79 -29.00 10.40 4.39
N LEU A 80 -28.58 9.24 3.88
CA LEU A 80 -29.28 7.96 4.07
C LEU A 80 -28.88 7.24 5.36
N LEU A 81 -27.79 7.67 6.03
CA LEU A 81 -27.32 7.02 7.24
C LEU A 81 -28.16 7.40 8.46
N PRO A 82 -28.46 6.45 9.35
CA PRO A 82 -29.00 6.76 10.68
C PRO A 82 -28.11 7.74 11.43
N LYS A 83 -28.71 8.60 12.27
CA LYS A 83 -27.94 9.59 13.05
C LYS A 83 -26.83 8.95 13.90
N GLU A 84 -27.11 7.83 14.54
CA GLU A 84 -26.13 7.07 15.33
C GLU A 84 -24.94 6.65 14.49
N GLN A 85 -25.17 6.20 13.26
CA GLN A 85 -24.10 5.80 12.35
C GLN A 85 -23.26 7.01 11.89
N GLN A 86 -23.93 8.15 11.64
CA GLN A 86 -23.21 9.38 11.34
C GLN A 86 -22.31 9.82 12.51
N GLU A 87 -22.82 9.76 13.76
CA GLU A 87 -22.01 10.09 14.96
C GLU A 87 -20.82 9.13 15.12
N THR A 88 -21.01 7.84 14.85
CA THR A 88 -19.93 6.85 14.85
C THR A 88 -18.83 7.22 13.88
N PHE A 89 -19.17 7.47 12.61
CA PHE A 89 -18.19 7.78 11.58
C PHE A 89 -17.58 9.19 11.69
N ARG A 90 -18.21 10.14 12.41
CA ARG A 90 -17.58 11.44 12.75
C ARG A 90 -16.38 11.29 13.69
N LYS A 91 -16.27 10.20 14.43
CA LYS A 91 -15.14 9.89 15.32
C LYS A 91 -13.99 9.20 14.61
N ILE A 92 -14.19 8.76 13.37
CA ILE A 92 -13.21 8.05 12.58
C ILE A 92 -12.56 9.03 11.59
N THR A 93 -11.29 9.36 11.83
CA THR A 93 -10.52 10.23 10.93
C THR A 93 -9.93 9.42 9.78
N ILE A 94 -9.57 10.10 8.69
CA ILE A 94 -8.81 9.51 7.57
C ILE A 94 -7.50 8.87 8.07
N ARG A 95 -6.79 9.51 9.00
CA ARG A 95 -5.57 8.97 9.61
C ARG A 95 -5.80 7.60 10.24
N ARG A 96 -6.92 7.40 10.91
CA ARG A 96 -7.27 6.10 11.50
C ARG A 96 -7.49 5.00 10.45
N LEU A 97 -8.06 5.35 9.31
CA LEU A 97 -8.17 4.42 8.17
C LEU A 97 -6.79 4.09 7.58
N LEU A 98 -5.94 5.10 7.34
CA LEU A 98 -4.57 4.92 6.83
C LEU A 98 -3.71 4.04 7.74
N THR A 99 -3.93 4.10 9.05
CA THR A 99 -3.18 3.34 10.05
C THR A 99 -3.83 2.01 10.43
N MET A 100 -4.94 1.62 9.79
CA MET A 100 -5.69 0.41 10.14
C MET A 100 -6.11 0.36 11.62
N SER A 101 -6.40 1.53 12.24
CA SER A 101 -6.70 1.62 13.68
C SER A 101 -8.19 1.79 14.00
N VAL A 102 -9.05 1.16 13.19
CA VAL A 102 -10.50 1.10 13.38
C VAL A 102 -10.91 -0.35 13.63
N GLY A 103 -11.32 -0.66 14.87
CA GLY A 103 -11.83 -1.98 15.24
C GLY A 103 -13.12 -2.34 14.52
N ASP A 104 -13.53 -3.61 14.61
CA ASP A 104 -14.84 -4.15 14.14
C ASP A 104 -15.10 -4.08 12.62
N LEU A 105 -14.27 -3.38 11.84
CA LEU A 105 -14.44 -3.40 10.38
C LEU A 105 -14.16 -4.80 9.82
N PRO A 106 -15.09 -5.39 9.02
CA PRO A 106 -14.82 -6.63 8.30
C PRO A 106 -13.58 -6.51 7.41
N PHE A 107 -13.00 -7.67 7.07
CA PHE A 107 -11.80 -7.67 6.20
C PHE A 107 -12.07 -7.01 4.84
N ARG A 108 -13.26 -7.20 4.26
CA ARG A 108 -13.66 -6.62 2.96
C ARG A 108 -15.14 -6.31 2.92
N ALA A 109 -15.51 -5.40 2.04
CA ALA A 109 -16.92 -5.16 1.71
C ALA A 109 -17.48 -6.28 0.82
N GLU A 110 -18.80 -6.45 0.84
CA GLU A 110 -19.54 -7.45 0.08
C GLU A 110 -20.74 -6.81 -0.64
N GLY A 111 -21.29 -7.52 -1.62
CA GLY A 111 -22.47 -7.07 -2.37
C GLY A 111 -22.12 -6.11 -3.51
N ASN A 112 -23.12 -5.36 -3.98
CA ASN A 112 -23.02 -4.51 -5.17
C ASN A 112 -22.74 -3.03 -4.85
N SER A 113 -22.73 -2.65 -3.58
CA SER A 113 -22.36 -1.31 -3.10
C SER A 113 -21.41 -1.44 -1.92
N TYR A 114 -20.12 -1.33 -2.20
CA TYR A 114 -19.08 -1.39 -1.17
C TYR A 114 -19.14 -0.18 -0.24
N LEU A 115 -19.57 0.98 -0.76
CA LEU A 115 -19.69 2.18 0.05
C LEU A 115 -20.84 2.07 1.05
N ASP A 116 -22.02 1.60 0.60
CA ASP A 116 -23.16 1.38 1.49
C ASP A 116 -22.82 0.32 2.54
N PHE A 117 -22.18 -0.79 2.13
CA PHE A 117 -21.72 -1.80 3.07
C PHE A 117 -20.78 -1.19 4.13
N SER A 118 -19.75 -0.45 3.69
CA SER A 118 -18.73 0.11 4.58
C SER A 118 -19.31 1.13 5.56
N LEU A 119 -20.19 2.02 5.10
CA LEU A 119 -20.84 3.04 5.92
C LEU A 119 -21.88 2.47 6.89
N ASN A 120 -22.36 1.25 6.68
CA ASN A 120 -23.30 0.55 7.58
C ASN A 120 -22.60 -0.47 8.51
N CYS A 121 -21.28 -0.58 8.47
CA CYS A 121 -20.54 -1.41 9.44
C CYS A 121 -20.76 -0.91 10.87
N LYS A 122 -21.08 -1.83 11.77
CA LYS A 122 -21.21 -1.52 13.20
C LYS A 122 -19.81 -1.44 13.80
N ILE A 123 -19.52 -0.35 14.48
CA ILE A 123 -18.26 -0.12 15.21
C ILE A 123 -18.65 0.19 16.64
N SER A 124 -18.38 -0.75 17.56
CA SER A 124 -18.80 -0.66 18.96
C SER A 124 -18.06 0.41 19.73
N GLU A 125 -16.75 0.55 19.47
CA GLU A 125 -15.87 1.48 20.16
C GLU A 125 -15.13 2.40 19.18
N PRO A 126 -15.86 3.36 18.55
CA PRO A 126 -15.28 4.18 17.47
C PRO A 126 -14.14 5.10 17.92
N GLU A 127 -13.92 5.31 19.21
CA GLU A 127 -12.83 6.14 19.76
C GLU A 127 -11.59 5.29 20.11
N THR A 128 -11.75 3.98 20.30
CA THR A 128 -10.66 3.08 20.66
C THR A 128 -9.74 2.83 19.46
N LEU A 129 -8.43 2.99 19.68
CA LEU A 129 -7.41 2.68 18.69
C LEU A 129 -7.05 1.20 18.79
N GLN A 130 -7.49 0.41 17.83
CA GLN A 130 -7.17 -1.01 17.73
C GLN A 130 -6.72 -1.34 16.32
N PHE A 131 -5.54 -1.93 16.18
CA PHE A 131 -5.08 -2.41 14.87
C PHE A 131 -6.02 -3.50 14.36
N ASN A 132 -6.64 -3.23 13.23
CA ASN A 132 -7.52 -4.18 12.52
C ASN A 132 -7.29 -4.03 11.02
N TYR A 133 -6.58 -4.99 10.43
CA TYR A 133 -6.26 -4.96 9.02
C TYR A 133 -7.51 -5.23 8.16
N SER A 134 -8.00 -4.18 7.50
CA SER A 134 -9.23 -4.22 6.71
C SER A 134 -9.07 -3.55 5.35
N ASN A 135 -9.53 -4.21 4.30
CA ASN A 135 -9.63 -3.63 2.95
C ASN A 135 -10.63 -2.46 2.91
N ILE A 136 -11.62 -2.44 3.80
CA ILE A 136 -12.60 -1.35 3.92
C ILE A 136 -11.88 -0.03 4.25
N CYS A 137 -10.85 -0.06 5.10
CA CYS A 137 -10.06 1.13 5.40
C CYS A 137 -9.47 1.75 4.13
N ALA A 138 -8.82 0.94 3.31
CA ALA A 138 -8.22 1.42 2.06
C ALA A 138 -9.28 1.86 1.04
N TYR A 139 -10.35 1.09 0.89
CA TYR A 139 -11.46 1.45 0.02
C TYR A 139 -12.08 2.82 0.38
N MET A 140 -12.38 3.05 1.66
CA MET A 140 -12.93 4.33 2.13
C MET A 140 -11.97 5.51 1.92
N VAL A 141 -10.65 5.29 2.07
CA VAL A 141 -9.64 6.32 1.72
C VAL A 141 -9.67 6.60 0.22
N GLY A 142 -9.80 5.58 -0.64
CA GLY A 142 -9.93 5.73 -2.08
C GLY A 142 -11.15 6.57 -2.49
N VAL A 143 -12.32 6.29 -1.88
CA VAL A 143 -13.53 7.11 -2.07
C VAL A 143 -13.30 8.54 -1.60
N ALA A 144 -12.75 8.72 -0.39
CA ALA A 144 -12.49 10.04 0.17
C ALA A 144 -11.57 10.89 -0.69
N LEU A 145 -10.54 10.29 -1.28
CA LEU A 145 -9.63 10.97 -2.22
C LEU A 145 -10.31 11.34 -3.54
N THR A 146 -11.16 10.46 -4.07
CA THR A 146 -11.96 10.75 -5.28
C THR A 146 -12.85 11.97 -5.07
N GLU A 147 -13.57 12.02 -3.95
CA GLU A 147 -14.45 13.14 -3.58
C GLU A 147 -13.64 14.44 -3.33
N ALA A 148 -12.51 14.36 -2.63
CA ALA A 148 -11.64 15.48 -2.37
C ALA A 148 -11.03 16.08 -3.66
N LEU A 149 -10.71 15.22 -4.63
CA LEU A 149 -10.17 15.62 -5.93
C LEU A 149 -11.25 16.19 -6.88
N GLY A 150 -12.52 15.76 -6.71
CA GLY A 150 -13.60 16.04 -7.66
C GLY A 150 -13.37 15.40 -9.04
N ARG A 151 -12.52 14.36 -9.12
CA ARG A 151 -12.20 13.59 -10.33
C ARG A 151 -11.82 12.16 -9.98
N ASP A 152 -11.78 11.29 -10.97
CA ASP A 152 -11.41 9.89 -10.80
C ASP A 152 -9.99 9.74 -10.23
N LEU A 153 -9.88 9.01 -9.11
CA LEU A 153 -8.60 8.76 -8.44
C LEU A 153 -7.67 7.87 -9.26
N GLY A 154 -8.23 6.88 -9.99
CA GLY A 154 -7.42 6.01 -10.85
C GLY A 154 -6.68 6.84 -11.90
N THR A 155 -7.39 7.68 -12.64
CA THR A 155 -6.80 8.61 -13.62
C THR A 155 -5.78 9.57 -12.98
N TYR A 156 -6.07 10.06 -11.77
CA TYR A 156 -5.10 10.90 -11.03
C TYR A 156 -3.80 10.14 -10.73
N ILE A 157 -3.90 8.89 -10.26
CA ILE A 157 -2.75 8.02 -9.99
C ILE A 157 -1.96 7.76 -11.27
N GLU A 158 -2.64 7.45 -12.37
CA GLU A 158 -2.01 7.22 -13.69
C GLU A 158 -1.17 8.42 -14.11
N GLU A 159 -1.76 9.61 -14.13
CA GLU A 159 -1.12 10.82 -14.63
C GLU A 159 -0.01 11.36 -13.70
N ARG A 160 -0.23 11.30 -12.39
CA ARG A 160 0.57 12.04 -11.43
C ARG A 160 1.57 11.18 -10.65
N LEU A 161 1.38 9.85 -10.67
CA LEU A 161 2.26 8.89 -10.01
C LEU A 161 2.86 7.89 -10.98
N LEU A 162 2.04 7.10 -11.69
CA LEU A 162 2.55 6.00 -12.51
C LEU A 162 3.35 6.52 -13.71
N ALA A 163 2.82 7.46 -14.47
CA ALA A 163 3.51 8.03 -15.63
C ALA A 163 4.86 8.70 -15.26
N PRO A 164 4.95 9.54 -14.20
CA PRO A 164 6.24 10.07 -13.75
C PRO A 164 7.25 9.02 -13.29
N LEU A 165 6.80 7.85 -12.80
CA LEU A 165 7.65 6.71 -12.46
C LEU A 165 8.01 5.86 -13.69
N GLY A 166 7.50 6.18 -14.88
CA GLY A 166 7.65 5.36 -16.09
C GLY A 166 6.96 4.00 -15.97
N ILE A 167 5.89 3.91 -15.19
CA ILE A 167 5.05 2.72 -15.04
C ILE A 167 3.93 2.81 -16.07
N ASP A 168 3.98 1.98 -17.09
CA ASP A 168 3.06 1.97 -18.22
C ASP A 168 2.40 0.60 -18.46
N ASN A 169 2.91 -0.48 -17.85
CA ASN A 169 2.39 -1.83 -17.95
C ASN A 169 1.65 -2.23 -16.66
N TYR A 170 0.47 -1.69 -16.45
CA TYR A 170 -0.30 -1.91 -15.22
C TYR A 170 -1.77 -2.22 -15.50
N SER A 171 -2.47 -2.71 -14.47
CA SER A 171 -3.93 -2.76 -14.44
C SER A 171 -4.46 -2.25 -13.11
N ILE A 172 -5.67 -1.69 -13.14
CA ILE A 172 -6.36 -1.15 -11.98
C ILE A 172 -7.71 -1.83 -11.85
N GLU A 173 -8.03 -2.34 -10.65
CA GLU A 173 -9.36 -2.85 -10.31
C GLU A 173 -10.24 -1.74 -9.74
N ARG A 174 -11.51 -1.77 -10.12
CA ARG A 174 -12.54 -0.86 -9.58
C ARG A 174 -13.55 -1.65 -8.76
N CYS A 175 -14.13 -0.97 -7.76
CA CYS A 175 -15.27 -1.51 -7.03
C CYS A 175 -16.54 -1.50 -7.91
N PRO A 176 -17.64 -2.14 -7.47
CA PRO A 176 -18.89 -2.15 -8.23
C PRO A 176 -19.46 -0.76 -8.57
N GLU A 177 -19.22 0.25 -7.73
CA GLU A 177 -19.63 1.64 -7.95
C GLU A 177 -18.69 2.45 -8.86
N GLY A 178 -17.60 1.83 -9.33
CA GLY A 178 -16.65 2.44 -10.25
C GLY A 178 -15.47 3.18 -9.61
N TYR A 179 -15.40 3.31 -8.29
CA TYR A 179 -14.24 3.90 -7.62
C TYR A 179 -12.99 3.01 -7.77
N PHE A 180 -11.81 3.61 -7.79
CA PHE A 180 -10.57 2.89 -7.61
C PHE A 180 -10.61 2.09 -6.31
N TYR A 181 -10.47 0.76 -6.39
CA TYR A 181 -10.64 -0.08 -5.21
C TYR A 181 -9.60 0.18 -4.11
N GLY A 182 -8.35 0.47 -4.50
CA GLY A 182 -7.29 0.90 -3.59
C GLY A 182 -6.76 -0.14 -2.60
N ALA A 183 -7.55 -1.15 -2.29
CA ALA A 183 -7.17 -2.18 -1.33
C ALA A 183 -6.38 -3.34 -1.95
N SER A 184 -6.55 -3.57 -3.24
CA SER A 184 -5.98 -4.68 -4.01
C SER A 184 -6.22 -4.44 -5.51
N GLY A 185 -5.83 -5.41 -6.37
CA GLY A 185 -6.27 -5.51 -7.75
C GLY A 185 -5.39 -4.81 -8.77
N MET A 186 -4.33 -4.13 -8.36
CA MET A 186 -3.32 -3.69 -9.32
C MET A 186 -2.42 -4.85 -9.73
N LYS A 187 -1.96 -4.79 -10.99
CA LYS A 187 -0.86 -5.62 -11.49
C LYS A 187 0.30 -4.72 -11.86
N LEU A 188 1.50 -5.15 -11.52
CA LEU A 188 2.76 -4.51 -11.88
C LEU A 188 3.79 -5.59 -12.21
N THR A 189 4.85 -5.21 -12.91
CA THR A 189 6.09 -5.99 -13.01
C THR A 189 6.91 -5.86 -11.73
N VAL A 190 7.95 -6.67 -11.56
CA VAL A 190 8.91 -6.54 -10.43
C VAL A 190 9.58 -5.16 -10.46
N ASN A 191 10.04 -4.75 -11.64
CA ASN A 191 10.72 -3.47 -11.84
C ASN A 191 9.82 -2.27 -11.51
N GLU A 192 8.55 -2.32 -11.91
CA GLU A 192 7.59 -1.25 -11.61
C GLU A 192 7.32 -1.14 -10.10
N LEU A 193 7.19 -2.26 -9.38
CA LEU A 193 7.08 -2.23 -7.92
C LEU A 193 8.38 -1.75 -7.27
N SER A 194 9.54 -2.07 -7.84
CA SER A 194 10.84 -1.54 -7.39
C SER A 194 10.91 -0.02 -7.50
N ARG A 195 10.38 0.57 -8.59
CA ARG A 195 10.32 2.04 -8.76
C ARG A 195 9.47 2.71 -7.69
N VAL A 196 8.36 2.09 -7.27
CA VAL A 196 7.58 2.56 -6.11
C VAL A 196 8.42 2.51 -4.83
N GLY A 197 9.18 1.44 -4.62
CA GLY A 197 10.13 1.33 -3.51
C GLY A 197 11.22 2.39 -3.54
N LEU A 198 11.81 2.65 -4.71
CA LEU A 198 12.84 3.67 -4.93
C LEU A 198 12.33 5.09 -4.67
N LEU A 199 11.09 5.41 -5.09
CA LEU A 199 10.43 6.67 -4.74
C LEU A 199 10.39 6.90 -3.22
N LEU A 200 10.00 5.88 -2.47
CA LEU A 200 9.94 5.96 -1.00
C LEU A 200 11.34 5.96 -0.36
N TYR A 201 12.31 5.23 -0.94
CA TYR A 201 13.70 5.23 -0.53
C TYR A 201 14.31 6.63 -0.63
N ASP A 202 14.05 7.34 -1.74
CA ASP A 202 14.51 8.71 -1.97
C ASP A 202 13.51 9.77 -1.46
N ARG A 203 12.77 9.41 -0.40
CA ARG A 203 11.88 10.31 0.35
C ARG A 203 10.94 11.13 -0.54
N GLY A 204 10.37 10.47 -1.53
CA GLY A 204 9.38 11.07 -2.45
C GLY A 204 9.97 11.78 -3.66
N MET A 205 11.27 11.66 -3.90
CA MET A 205 11.94 12.04 -5.15
C MET A 205 12.05 10.84 -6.08
N TYR A 206 11.92 11.07 -7.37
CA TYR A 206 12.23 10.08 -8.40
C TYR A 206 12.84 10.78 -9.62
N GLU A 207 14.01 10.35 -10.06
CA GLU A 207 14.77 10.94 -11.17
C GLU A 207 14.87 12.48 -11.09
N GLY A 208 15.14 13.01 -9.89
CA GLY A 208 15.28 14.45 -9.65
C GLY A 208 13.96 15.22 -9.57
N LYS A 209 12.80 14.57 -9.67
CA LYS A 209 11.48 15.19 -9.55
C LYS A 209 10.85 14.85 -8.21
N ARG A 210 10.26 15.86 -7.53
CA ARG A 210 9.44 15.66 -6.34
C ARG A 210 8.06 15.17 -6.76
N ILE A 211 7.70 13.94 -6.35
CA ILE A 211 6.39 13.33 -6.59
C ILE A 211 5.47 13.53 -5.38
N VAL A 212 6.00 13.36 -4.18
CA VAL A 212 5.31 13.55 -2.90
C VAL A 212 6.28 14.15 -1.89
N SER A 213 5.79 14.91 -0.91
CA SER A 213 6.64 15.58 0.07
C SER A 213 7.44 14.59 0.93
N GLU A 214 8.66 14.96 1.27
CA GLU A 214 9.50 14.21 2.22
C GLU A 214 8.81 14.07 3.58
N GLN A 215 8.14 15.12 4.03
CA GLN A 215 7.39 15.09 5.28
C GLN A 215 6.38 13.96 5.28
N TYR A 216 5.54 13.86 4.24
CA TYR A 216 4.54 12.80 4.15
C TYR A 216 5.19 11.41 4.10
N VAL A 217 6.24 11.21 3.32
CA VAL A 217 6.94 9.92 3.24
C VAL A 217 7.48 9.52 4.61
N ASN A 218 8.12 10.44 5.34
CA ASN A 218 8.66 10.18 6.68
C ASN A 218 7.55 9.78 7.67
N GLU A 219 6.40 10.44 7.62
CA GLU A 219 5.24 10.08 8.46
C GLU A 219 4.65 8.72 8.03
N ALA A 220 4.44 8.50 6.73
CA ALA A 220 3.81 7.31 6.19
C ALA A 220 4.63 6.03 6.43
N THR A 221 5.96 6.14 6.44
CA THR A 221 6.88 5.01 6.65
C THR A 221 7.28 4.80 8.11
N SER A 222 6.95 5.75 9.00
CA SER A 222 7.15 5.61 10.45
C SER A 222 6.02 4.81 11.09
N VAL A 223 6.28 4.27 12.30
CA VAL A 223 5.25 3.54 13.06
C VAL A 223 4.21 4.53 13.58
N GLN A 224 3.01 4.43 13.07
CA GLN A 224 1.83 5.19 13.49
C GLN A 224 0.90 4.37 14.39
N MET A 225 0.90 3.04 14.21
CA MET A 225 0.11 2.10 14.99
C MET A 225 0.93 0.83 15.26
N MET A 226 1.02 0.44 16.52
CA MET A 226 1.68 -0.81 16.91
C MET A 226 0.81 -2.02 16.57
N ASN A 227 1.43 -3.11 16.15
CA ASN A 227 0.80 -4.39 15.91
C ASN A 227 1.77 -5.54 16.28
N ARG A 228 1.35 -6.80 16.07
CA ARG A 228 2.17 -7.98 16.39
C ARG A 228 3.39 -8.15 15.49
N GLU A 229 3.44 -7.45 14.35
CA GLU A 229 4.53 -7.51 13.36
C GLU A 229 5.51 -6.33 13.50
N GLY A 230 5.44 -5.55 14.59
CA GLY A 230 6.38 -4.48 14.89
C GLY A 230 5.90 -3.08 14.53
N GLY A 231 4.78 -2.93 13.84
CA GLY A 231 4.15 -1.63 13.57
C GLY A 231 3.66 -1.42 12.13
N TYR A 232 2.88 -0.36 11.96
CA TYR A 232 2.24 0.01 10.72
C TYR A 232 2.21 1.53 10.56
N GLY A 233 2.55 2.02 9.39
CA GLY A 233 2.45 3.42 9.01
C GLY A 233 1.16 3.74 8.27
N TYR A 234 1.22 4.56 7.24
CA TYR A 234 0.08 4.84 6.35
C TYR A 234 0.05 3.81 5.21
N PHE A 235 -0.61 2.67 5.44
CA PHE A 235 -0.66 1.50 4.55
C PHE A 235 0.71 0.89 4.21
N ILE A 236 1.70 1.06 5.09
CA ILE A 236 3.07 0.58 4.94
C ILE A 236 3.46 -0.19 6.20
N TRP A 237 4.06 -1.37 6.04
CA TRP A 237 4.48 -2.22 7.14
C TRP A 237 5.86 -1.82 7.66
N LYS A 238 6.03 -1.77 8.96
CA LYS A 238 7.36 -1.68 9.57
C LYS A 238 8.14 -2.96 9.27
N TYR A 239 9.40 -2.80 8.91
CA TYR A 239 10.33 -3.90 8.75
C TYR A 239 11.72 -3.46 9.19
N ARG A 240 12.25 -4.04 10.28
CA ARG A 240 13.55 -3.68 10.86
C ARG A 240 13.71 -2.15 11.05
N ASP A 241 14.82 -1.60 10.59
CA ASP A 241 15.05 -0.14 10.61
C ASP A 241 14.42 0.61 9.43
N GLY A 242 13.87 -0.12 8.47
CA GLY A 242 13.15 0.40 7.32
C GLY A 242 11.67 0.02 7.34
N PHE A 243 11.13 -0.29 6.17
CA PHE A 243 9.73 -0.64 5.97
C PHE A 243 9.57 -1.59 4.77
N SER A 244 8.37 -2.12 4.59
CA SER A 244 8.07 -2.97 3.43
C SER A 244 6.68 -2.73 2.86
N ILE A 245 6.58 -2.90 1.55
CA ILE A 245 5.36 -2.93 0.75
C ILE A 245 4.99 -4.40 0.60
N ASN A 246 3.82 -4.80 1.10
CA ASN A 246 3.47 -6.21 1.21
C ASN A 246 2.17 -6.54 0.47
N GLY A 247 2.19 -7.64 -0.27
CA GLY A 247 1.01 -8.25 -0.88
C GLY A 247 0.87 -9.74 -0.53
N ARG A 248 -0.32 -10.28 -0.73
CA ARG A 248 -0.59 -11.71 -0.61
C ARG A 248 0.36 -12.50 -1.52
N LEU A 249 0.56 -13.79 -1.24
CA LEU A 249 1.41 -14.72 -2.01
C LEU A 249 2.89 -14.28 -2.08
N LYS A 250 3.36 -13.59 -1.03
CA LYS A 250 4.74 -13.11 -0.87
C LYS A 250 5.15 -12.00 -1.86
N GLN A 251 4.22 -11.15 -2.30
CA GLN A 251 4.63 -9.92 -2.98
C GLN A 251 5.33 -9.01 -1.98
N LYS A 252 6.57 -8.62 -2.24
CA LYS A 252 7.37 -7.80 -1.32
C LYS A 252 8.23 -6.79 -2.06
N CYS A 253 8.29 -5.60 -1.48
CA CYS A 253 9.38 -4.66 -1.72
C CYS A 253 9.86 -4.14 -0.36
N TYR A 254 11.06 -4.52 0.02
CA TYR A 254 11.72 -4.03 1.23
C TYR A 254 12.49 -2.76 0.91
N VAL A 255 12.35 -1.76 1.75
CA VAL A 255 13.09 -0.49 1.65
C VAL A 255 13.85 -0.29 2.94
N LEU A 256 15.17 -0.35 2.87
CA LEU A 256 16.11 -0.34 3.98
C LEU A 256 17.09 0.84 3.82
N PRO A 257 16.68 2.07 4.17
CA PRO A 257 17.50 3.26 3.89
C PRO A 257 18.86 3.28 4.57
N LYS A 258 18.99 2.69 5.77
CA LYS A 258 20.27 2.62 6.49
C LYS A 258 21.27 1.69 5.81
N GLU A 259 20.78 0.61 5.24
CA GLU A 259 21.56 -0.37 4.48
C GLU A 259 21.80 0.07 3.02
N GLY A 260 21.09 1.10 2.58
CA GLY A 260 21.10 1.56 1.19
C GLY A 260 20.38 0.62 0.23
N LEU A 261 19.44 -0.24 0.70
CA LEU A 261 18.88 -1.33 -0.09
C LEU A 261 17.39 -1.13 -0.40
N VAL A 262 17.03 -1.46 -1.65
CA VAL A 262 15.65 -1.77 -2.05
C VAL A 262 15.64 -3.17 -2.67
N ILE A 263 14.82 -4.08 -2.11
CA ILE A 263 14.78 -5.50 -2.51
C ILE A 263 13.34 -5.83 -2.86
N THR A 264 13.10 -6.18 -4.12
CA THR A 264 11.76 -6.51 -4.61
C THR A 264 11.72 -7.93 -5.13
N TYR A 265 10.66 -8.66 -4.81
CA TYR A 265 10.29 -9.90 -5.48
C TYR A 265 8.77 -10.04 -5.60
N LEU A 266 8.35 -10.65 -6.71
CA LEU A 266 6.97 -11.08 -6.93
C LEU A 266 6.93 -12.61 -7.04
N SER A 267 5.93 -13.22 -6.42
CA SER A 267 5.83 -14.67 -6.34
C SER A 267 4.38 -15.16 -6.26
N GLU A 268 4.18 -16.46 -6.36
CA GLU A 268 2.91 -17.13 -6.14
C GLU A 268 3.11 -18.30 -5.16
N ILE A 269 3.45 -17.94 -3.91
CA ILE A 269 3.73 -18.92 -2.83
C ILE A 269 2.61 -18.80 -1.79
N GLU A 270 1.78 -19.85 -1.69
CA GLU A 270 0.65 -19.91 -0.74
C GLU A 270 1.06 -20.26 0.69
N ASP A 271 2.23 -20.87 0.86
CA ASP A 271 2.77 -21.26 2.17
C ASP A 271 2.77 -20.05 3.14
N PRO A 272 2.16 -20.16 4.33
CA PRO A 272 2.12 -19.08 5.32
C PRO A 272 3.49 -18.83 5.98
N SER A 273 4.46 -19.75 5.85
CA SER A 273 5.79 -19.61 6.43
C SER A 273 6.57 -18.42 5.83
N ARG A 274 7.65 -18.04 6.47
CA ARG A 274 8.51 -16.95 6.05
C ARG A 274 9.64 -17.37 5.10
N VAL A 275 9.58 -18.56 4.51
CA VAL A 275 10.70 -19.19 3.77
C VAL A 275 11.45 -18.26 2.82
N LEU A 276 10.72 -17.50 1.99
CA LEU A 276 11.34 -16.57 1.03
C LEU A 276 11.96 -15.35 1.73
N CYS A 277 11.31 -14.86 2.77
CA CYS A 277 11.85 -13.77 3.59
C CYS A 277 13.09 -14.21 4.35
N ASP A 278 13.06 -15.40 4.97
CA ASP A 278 14.17 -15.95 5.74
C ASP A 278 15.39 -16.21 4.83
N SER A 279 15.16 -16.74 3.63
CA SER A 279 16.24 -16.90 2.63
C SER A 279 16.80 -15.56 2.16
N MET A 280 15.96 -14.56 1.91
CA MET A 280 16.40 -13.21 1.59
C MET A 280 17.19 -12.59 2.75
N GLU A 281 16.72 -12.71 3.98
CA GLU A 281 17.44 -12.24 5.18
C GLU A 281 18.82 -12.90 5.29
N LYS A 282 18.90 -14.23 5.17
CA LYS A 282 20.15 -14.99 5.23
C LYS A 282 21.15 -14.57 4.14
N HIS A 283 20.71 -14.52 2.89
CA HIS A 283 21.61 -14.38 1.76
C HIS A 283 21.87 -12.93 1.36
N ILE A 284 20.82 -12.07 1.40
CA ILE A 284 20.97 -10.67 0.99
C ILE A 284 21.41 -9.79 2.17
N LEU A 285 20.80 -9.98 3.34
CA LEU A 285 21.11 -9.16 4.52
C LEU A 285 22.19 -9.76 5.41
N GLY A 286 22.50 -11.06 5.31
CA GLY A 286 23.54 -11.72 6.09
C GLY A 286 23.17 -11.94 7.56
N ILE A 287 21.90 -12.25 7.87
CA ILE A 287 21.37 -12.37 9.24
C ILE A 287 20.57 -13.65 9.41
#